data_0fbefbce51209ac0ffe4f1f679a6a80f
#
_entry.id   0fbefbce51209ac0ffe4f1f679a6a80f
#
_cell.length_a   1.000
_cell.length_b   1.000
_cell.length_c   1.000
_cell.angle_alpha   90.00
_cell.angle_beta   90.00
_cell.angle_gamma   90.00
#
_symmetry.space_group_name_H-M   'P 1'
#
loop_
_entity.id
_entity.type
_entity.pdbx_description
1 polymer ?
#
loop_
_entity_poly.entity_id
_entity_poly.type
_entity_poly.pdbx_seq_one_letter_code
_entity_poly.pdbx_strand_id
1 'polypeptide(L)'
;MNKQPTVIGGGAAGMMAAICAARRGTAVTLLEPNERLGKKLNITGKGRCNVTNDAGCEELLANVPQNGRFLYSAFSRFDGRGTMAFFEELGVPLKVERGRRVFPVSDRAFDVSAALERELRRLRVTLVRDRAVCVLTDETGAVRGVKGEKDTYPAQAVVLATGGVSYRGTGSTGEGHRMAAMLGHTVTPLTGSLVPLRADGCAELQGLSLRNVGLTVYENGKRIYTDFGELLFTHFGVSGPLVLSS
;
A
#
# COMPACT_ATOMS: atom_id res chain seq x y z
N MET A 1 7.13 28.69 9.85
CA MET A 1 6.58 28.58 8.48
C MET A 1 6.15 27.14 8.26
N ASN A 2 4.88 26.90 7.88
CA ASN A 2 4.44 25.57 7.52
C ASN A 2 5.18 25.13 6.25
N LYS A 3 5.94 24.03 6.32
CA LYS A 3 6.64 23.48 5.16
C LYS A 3 5.58 23.03 4.12
N GLN A 4 5.77 23.43 2.87
CA GLN A 4 4.90 23.04 1.77
C GLN A 4 5.39 21.70 1.20
N PRO A 5 4.73 20.57 1.51
CA PRO A 5 5.16 19.27 1.04
C PRO A 5 4.66 18.98 -0.38
N THR A 6 5.49 18.27 -1.15
CA THR A 6 5.07 17.58 -2.35
C THR A 6 5.02 16.07 -2.10
N VAL A 7 3.89 15.45 -2.39
CA VAL A 7 3.69 14.00 -2.30
C VAL A 7 3.87 13.38 -3.67
N ILE A 8 4.72 12.37 -3.79
CA ILE A 8 4.99 11.66 -5.04
C ILE A 8 4.28 10.30 -5.00
N GLY A 9 3.26 10.15 -5.82
CA GLY A 9 2.43 8.96 -5.95
C GLY A 9 1.02 9.12 -5.37
N GLY A 10 0.02 8.94 -6.21
CA GLY A 10 -1.41 9.05 -5.89
C GLY A 10 -2.05 7.71 -5.49
N GLY A 11 -1.28 6.80 -4.91
CA GLY A 11 -1.78 5.57 -4.29
C GLY A 11 -2.39 5.82 -2.89
N ALA A 12 -2.80 4.77 -2.19
CA ALA A 12 -3.41 4.87 -0.87
C ALA A 12 -2.52 5.65 0.13
N ALA A 13 -1.23 5.34 0.19
CA ALA A 13 -0.29 5.99 1.09
C ALA A 13 -0.12 7.49 0.79
N GLY A 14 0.01 7.84 -0.51
CA GLY A 14 0.18 9.24 -0.91
C GLY A 14 -1.08 10.06 -0.71
N MET A 15 -2.25 9.52 -1.04
CA MET A 15 -3.52 10.21 -0.77
C MET A 15 -3.72 10.47 0.73
N MET A 16 -3.44 9.47 1.59
CA MET A 16 -3.51 9.63 3.04
C MET A 16 -2.51 10.66 3.56
N ALA A 17 -1.25 10.63 3.09
CA ALA A 17 -0.23 11.60 3.48
C ALA A 17 -0.65 13.04 3.11
N ALA A 18 -1.18 13.22 1.89
CA ALA A 18 -1.65 14.51 1.41
C ALA A 18 -2.86 15.01 2.23
N ILE A 19 -3.84 14.15 2.52
CA ILE A 19 -5.00 14.46 3.36
C ILE A 19 -4.54 14.86 4.78
N CYS A 20 -3.66 14.08 5.39
CA CYS A 20 -3.14 14.36 6.73
C CYS A 20 -2.41 15.70 6.81
N ALA A 21 -1.60 16.04 5.82
CA ALA A 21 -0.91 17.32 5.77
C ALA A 21 -1.89 18.50 5.52
N ALA A 22 -2.83 18.33 4.59
CA ALA A 22 -3.80 19.36 4.25
C ALA A 22 -4.81 19.62 5.39
N ARG A 23 -5.24 18.60 6.13
CA ARG A 23 -6.08 18.75 7.35
C ARG A 23 -5.38 19.58 8.44
N ARG A 24 -4.05 19.68 8.41
CA ARG A 24 -3.24 20.55 9.32
C ARG A 24 -3.04 21.95 8.77
N GLY A 25 -3.76 22.34 7.73
CA GLY A 25 -3.68 23.67 7.13
C GLY A 25 -2.45 23.90 6.24
N THR A 26 -1.80 22.84 5.78
CA THR A 26 -0.62 22.93 4.91
C THR A 26 -1.07 22.81 3.44
N ALA A 27 -0.61 23.72 2.58
CA ALA A 27 -0.78 23.58 1.14
C ALA A 27 0.05 22.38 0.63
N VAL A 28 -0.60 21.47 -0.10
CA VAL A 28 0.01 20.21 -0.56
C VAL A 28 -0.11 20.08 -2.06
N THR A 29 0.98 19.65 -2.72
CA THR A 29 0.96 19.21 -4.12
C THR A 29 1.12 17.69 -4.14
N LEU A 30 0.28 16.99 -4.93
CA LEU A 30 0.36 15.54 -5.15
C LEU A 30 0.61 15.27 -6.62
N LEU A 31 1.73 14.61 -6.93
CA LEU A 31 2.13 14.22 -8.28
C LEU A 31 1.74 12.76 -8.53
N GLU A 32 1.00 12.50 -9.62
CA GLU A 32 0.61 11.16 -10.06
C GLU A 32 0.65 11.09 -11.60
N PRO A 33 1.43 10.17 -12.20
CA PRO A 33 1.51 10.05 -13.65
C PRO A 33 0.26 9.42 -14.29
N ASN A 34 -0.47 8.60 -13.56
CA ASN A 34 -1.68 7.95 -14.08
C ASN A 34 -2.86 8.93 -14.18
N GLU A 35 -3.82 8.59 -15.03
CA GLU A 35 -5.07 9.38 -15.18
C GLU A 35 -5.95 9.40 -13.94
N ARG A 36 -5.87 8.33 -13.15
CA ARG A 36 -6.70 8.14 -11.96
C ARG A 36 -5.83 7.83 -10.76
N LEU A 37 -6.19 8.41 -9.62
CA LEU A 37 -5.63 8.07 -8.33
C LEU A 37 -6.06 6.65 -7.91
N GLY A 38 -5.30 6.04 -7.01
CA GLY A 38 -5.68 4.76 -6.40
C GLY A 38 -5.70 3.57 -7.35
N LYS A 39 -4.98 3.60 -8.48
CA LYS A 39 -5.03 2.55 -9.50
C LYS A 39 -4.78 1.15 -8.95
N LYS A 40 -3.77 0.98 -8.08
CA LYS A 40 -3.52 -0.30 -7.41
C LYS A 40 -4.59 -0.62 -6.36
N LEU A 41 -5.04 0.37 -5.59
CA LEU A 41 -6.09 0.19 -4.59
C LEU A 41 -7.35 -0.40 -5.22
N ASN A 42 -7.72 0.06 -6.42
CA ASN A 42 -8.91 -0.39 -7.14
C ASN A 42 -8.88 -1.86 -7.61
N ILE A 43 -7.73 -2.51 -7.64
CA ILE A 43 -7.60 -3.93 -7.99
C ILE A 43 -7.39 -4.83 -6.76
N THR A 44 -7.20 -4.26 -5.57
CA THR A 44 -7.02 -5.04 -4.34
C THR A 44 -8.29 -5.78 -3.95
N GLY A 45 -8.15 -6.90 -3.22
CA GLY A 45 -9.29 -7.69 -2.79
C GLY A 45 -10.21 -8.16 -3.93
N LYS A 46 -9.66 -8.43 -5.11
CA LYS A 46 -10.41 -8.77 -6.35
C LYS A 46 -11.39 -7.66 -6.76
N GLY A 47 -10.99 -6.40 -6.64
CA GLY A 47 -11.81 -5.23 -6.96
C GLY A 47 -12.75 -4.76 -5.83
N ARG A 48 -12.70 -5.42 -4.66
CA ARG A 48 -13.50 -5.07 -3.48
C ARG A 48 -12.80 -4.12 -2.52
N CYS A 49 -11.48 -4.04 -2.55
CA CYS A 49 -10.60 -3.37 -1.60
C CYS A 49 -10.70 -3.93 -0.17
N ASN A 50 -9.77 -4.81 0.21
CA ASN A 50 -9.55 -5.10 1.63
C ASN A 50 -8.90 -3.87 2.28
N VAL A 51 -9.71 -3.04 2.96
CA VAL A 51 -9.30 -1.72 3.47
C VAL A 51 -8.31 -1.86 4.61
N THR A 52 -8.63 -2.74 5.56
CA THR A 52 -7.82 -3.00 6.75
C THR A 52 -8.24 -4.33 7.41
N ASN A 53 -7.68 -4.61 8.58
CA ASN A 53 -8.16 -5.62 9.49
C ASN A 53 -8.74 -4.92 10.74
N ASP A 54 -9.86 -5.43 11.30
CA ASP A 54 -10.44 -4.92 12.55
C ASP A 54 -9.58 -5.38 13.75
N ALA A 55 -8.41 -4.77 13.86
CA ALA A 55 -7.40 -5.07 14.86
C ALA A 55 -6.84 -3.78 15.46
N GLY A 56 -6.55 -3.83 16.75
CA GLY A 56 -5.86 -2.75 17.46
C GLY A 56 -4.34 -2.82 17.26
N CYS A 57 -3.65 -1.81 17.80
CA CYS A 57 -2.20 -1.63 17.63
C CYS A 57 -1.38 -2.89 17.97
N GLU A 58 -1.60 -3.48 19.14
CA GLU A 58 -0.81 -4.63 19.61
C GLU A 58 -0.99 -5.85 18.70
N GLU A 59 -2.22 -6.11 18.29
CA GLU A 59 -2.56 -7.22 17.42
C GLU A 59 -1.98 -7.04 16.01
N LEU A 60 -2.01 -5.82 15.47
CA LEU A 60 -1.35 -5.50 14.21
C LEU A 60 0.16 -5.74 14.31
N LEU A 61 0.80 -5.28 15.40
CA LEU A 61 2.24 -5.48 15.62
C LEU A 61 2.62 -6.95 15.74
N ALA A 62 1.80 -7.76 16.42
CA ALA A 62 2.03 -9.20 16.56
C ALA A 62 2.02 -9.94 15.21
N ASN A 63 1.33 -9.38 14.20
CA ASN A 63 1.27 -9.93 12.85
C ASN A 63 2.31 -9.33 11.88
N VAL A 64 3.27 -8.55 12.38
CA VAL A 64 4.43 -8.08 11.60
C VAL A 64 5.64 -8.97 11.89
N PRO A 65 6.05 -9.88 10.96
CA PRO A 65 7.05 -10.90 11.25
C PRO A 65 8.43 -10.34 11.61
N GLN A 66 8.79 -9.19 11.03
CA GLN A 66 10.11 -8.58 11.23
C GLN A 66 9.98 -7.09 11.51
N ASN A 67 10.78 -6.58 12.46
CA ASN A 67 10.85 -5.16 12.82
C ASN A 67 9.51 -4.51 13.21
N GLY A 68 8.54 -5.26 13.73
CA GLY A 68 7.22 -4.75 14.11
C GLY A 68 7.29 -3.52 15.03
N ARG A 69 8.26 -3.45 15.94
CA ARG A 69 8.46 -2.30 16.84
C ARG A 69 8.66 -0.96 16.12
N PHE A 70 9.19 -0.97 14.90
CA PHE A 70 9.32 0.24 14.08
C PHE A 70 7.95 0.88 13.77
N LEU A 71 6.90 0.06 13.66
CA LEU A 71 5.55 0.52 13.33
C LEU A 71 4.73 0.92 14.57
N TYR A 72 5.25 0.74 15.78
CA TYR A 72 4.51 1.03 17.00
C TYR A 72 3.95 2.46 17.03
N SER A 73 4.79 3.46 16.74
CA SER A 73 4.36 4.87 16.72
C SER A 73 3.31 5.17 15.64
N ALA A 74 3.32 4.44 14.53
CA ALA A 74 2.32 4.58 13.47
C ALA A 74 0.98 3.93 13.90
N PHE A 75 1.00 2.68 14.33
CA PHE A 75 -0.21 1.95 14.71
C PHE A 75 -0.85 2.46 16.01
N SER A 76 -0.08 2.99 16.96
CA SER A 76 -0.65 3.63 18.16
C SER A 76 -1.46 4.90 17.85
N ARG A 77 -1.23 5.52 16.69
CA ARG A 77 -1.96 6.72 16.25
C ARG A 77 -3.02 6.43 15.19
N PHE A 78 -2.83 5.40 14.39
CA PHE A 78 -3.71 5.05 13.28
C PHE A 78 -3.63 3.55 13.01
N ASP A 79 -4.45 2.79 13.74
CA ASP A 79 -4.59 1.34 13.63
C ASP A 79 -5.72 0.92 12.68
N GLY A 80 -6.12 -0.34 12.73
CA GLY A 80 -7.23 -0.86 11.91
C GLY A 80 -8.55 -0.17 12.22
N ARG A 81 -8.85 0.08 13.50
CA ARG A 81 -10.08 0.74 13.92
C ARG A 81 -10.08 2.23 13.56
N GLY A 82 -8.94 2.89 13.72
CA GLY A 82 -8.76 4.27 13.25
C GLY A 82 -8.95 4.38 11.74
N THR A 83 -8.49 3.38 10.98
CA THR A 83 -8.73 3.30 9.53
C THR A 83 -10.21 3.15 9.21
N MET A 84 -10.95 2.31 9.93
CA MET A 84 -12.39 2.15 9.74
C MET A 84 -13.13 3.45 10.01
N ALA A 85 -12.89 4.06 11.17
CA ALA A 85 -13.50 5.34 11.53
C ALA A 85 -13.24 6.45 10.50
N PHE A 86 -12.01 6.51 9.96
CA PHE A 86 -11.65 7.46 8.92
C PHE A 86 -12.48 7.29 7.63
N PHE A 87 -12.65 6.06 7.14
CA PHE A 87 -13.45 5.85 5.93
C PHE A 87 -14.94 6.01 6.16
N GLU A 88 -15.46 5.66 7.34
CA GLU A 88 -16.85 5.93 7.73
C GLU A 88 -17.12 7.44 7.81
N GLU A 89 -16.19 8.24 8.37
CA GLU A 89 -16.23 9.71 8.33
C GLU A 89 -16.32 10.25 6.88
N LEU A 90 -15.62 9.61 5.95
CA LEU A 90 -15.68 9.97 4.53
C LEU A 90 -16.93 9.45 3.79
N GLY A 91 -17.86 8.82 4.50
CA GLY A 91 -19.11 8.30 3.96
C GLY A 91 -18.96 6.99 3.21
N VAL A 92 -17.97 6.16 3.56
CA VAL A 92 -17.80 4.79 3.05
C VAL A 92 -18.22 3.79 4.13
N PRO A 93 -19.44 3.25 4.10
CA PRO A 93 -19.86 2.21 5.05
C PRO A 93 -19.00 0.96 4.90
N LEU A 94 -18.55 0.40 6.02
CA LEU A 94 -17.68 -0.76 6.06
C LEU A 94 -18.37 -1.97 6.69
N LYS A 95 -17.91 -3.17 6.32
CA LYS A 95 -18.30 -4.46 6.92
C LYS A 95 -17.07 -5.28 7.25
N VAL A 96 -17.18 -6.05 8.33
CA VAL A 96 -16.15 -7.00 8.76
C VAL A 96 -16.53 -8.39 8.29
N GLU A 97 -15.62 -9.07 7.62
CA GLU A 97 -15.78 -10.44 7.15
C GLU A 97 -14.87 -11.41 7.91
N ARG A 98 -14.97 -12.71 7.59
CA ARG A 98 -14.13 -13.77 8.18
C ARG A 98 -12.65 -13.36 8.18
N GLY A 99 -11.95 -13.64 9.27
CA GLY A 99 -10.55 -13.22 9.48
C GLY A 99 -10.41 -11.73 9.80
N ARG A 100 -11.52 -11.09 10.23
CA ARG A 100 -11.57 -9.67 10.60
C ARG A 100 -11.17 -8.73 9.47
N ARG A 101 -11.25 -9.21 8.21
CA ARG A 101 -10.99 -8.39 7.03
C ARG A 101 -12.10 -7.38 6.81
N VAL A 102 -11.73 -6.16 6.55
CA VAL A 102 -12.66 -5.04 6.40
C VAL A 102 -12.82 -4.67 4.92
N PHE A 103 -14.05 -4.61 4.46
CA PHE A 103 -14.42 -4.24 3.10
C PHE A 103 -15.49 -3.16 3.09
N PRO A 104 -15.59 -2.34 2.02
CA PRO A 104 -16.76 -1.48 1.85
C PRO A 104 -18.02 -2.35 1.68
N VAL A 105 -19.14 -1.90 2.25
CA VAL A 105 -20.43 -2.60 2.13
C VAL A 105 -20.83 -2.79 0.67
N SER A 106 -20.48 -1.86 -0.20
CA SER A 106 -20.74 -1.90 -1.64
C SER A 106 -19.93 -2.97 -2.39
N ASP A 107 -18.91 -3.58 -1.78
CA ASP A 107 -17.95 -4.46 -2.44
C ASP A 107 -17.24 -3.83 -3.65
N ARG A 108 -17.09 -2.52 -3.68
CA ARG A 108 -16.49 -1.76 -4.79
C ARG A 108 -15.28 -0.96 -4.29
N ALA A 109 -14.08 -1.37 -4.69
CA ALA A 109 -12.83 -0.66 -4.38
C ALA A 109 -12.85 0.81 -4.83
N PHE A 110 -13.58 1.10 -5.91
CA PHE A 110 -13.73 2.45 -6.44
C PHE A 110 -14.35 3.42 -5.43
N ASP A 111 -15.28 2.98 -4.60
CA ASP A 111 -15.93 3.86 -3.61
C ASP A 111 -14.93 4.34 -2.54
N VAL A 112 -13.96 3.48 -2.20
CA VAL A 112 -12.86 3.81 -1.28
C VAL A 112 -11.92 4.85 -1.91
N SER A 113 -11.48 4.62 -3.16
CA SER A 113 -10.58 5.57 -3.85
C SER A 113 -11.27 6.89 -4.17
N ALA A 114 -12.54 6.87 -4.55
CA ALA A 114 -13.33 8.07 -4.81
C ALA A 114 -13.57 8.91 -3.54
N ALA A 115 -13.73 8.27 -2.38
CA ALA A 115 -13.84 8.98 -1.11
C ALA A 115 -12.55 9.74 -0.77
N LEU A 116 -11.38 9.10 -0.95
CA LEU A 116 -10.08 9.76 -0.77
C LEU A 116 -9.91 10.93 -1.75
N GLU A 117 -10.28 10.75 -3.02
CA GLU A 117 -10.16 11.80 -4.03
C GLU A 117 -11.10 12.98 -3.73
N ARG A 118 -12.32 12.74 -3.29
CA ARG A 118 -13.24 13.81 -2.84
C ARG A 118 -12.65 14.60 -1.68
N GLU A 119 -12.05 13.91 -0.71
CA GLU A 119 -11.44 14.57 0.45
C GLU A 119 -10.23 15.41 0.05
N LEU A 120 -9.36 14.93 -0.85
CA LEU A 120 -8.25 15.72 -1.41
C LEU A 120 -8.76 17.01 -2.07
N ARG A 121 -9.83 16.93 -2.87
CA ARG A 121 -10.45 18.09 -3.52
C ARG A 121 -11.08 19.06 -2.51
N ARG A 122 -11.79 18.54 -1.51
CA ARG A 122 -12.36 19.34 -0.41
C ARG A 122 -11.28 20.13 0.34
N LEU A 123 -10.13 19.52 0.56
CA LEU A 123 -8.98 20.12 1.21
C LEU A 123 -8.11 20.97 0.28
N ARG A 124 -8.50 21.14 -0.99
CA ARG A 124 -7.80 21.93 -2.00
C ARG A 124 -6.36 21.48 -2.24
N VAL A 125 -6.10 20.15 -2.15
CA VAL A 125 -4.81 19.60 -2.54
C VAL A 125 -4.62 19.79 -4.05
N THR A 126 -3.47 20.33 -4.45
CA THR A 126 -3.12 20.50 -5.88
C THR A 126 -2.75 19.14 -6.47
N LEU A 127 -3.62 18.60 -7.32
CA LEU A 127 -3.38 17.34 -8.03
C LEU A 127 -2.71 17.65 -9.37
N VAL A 128 -1.54 17.08 -9.59
CA VAL A 128 -0.75 17.30 -10.82
C VAL A 128 -0.50 15.96 -11.51
N ARG A 129 -0.87 15.91 -12.79
CA ARG A 129 -0.60 14.74 -13.64
C ARG A 129 0.79 14.86 -14.26
N ASP A 130 1.78 14.43 -13.49
CA ASP A 130 3.18 14.37 -13.94
C ASP A 130 3.92 13.21 -13.26
N ARG A 131 4.98 12.75 -13.90
CA ARG A 131 5.90 11.75 -13.37
C ARG A 131 7.08 12.45 -12.72
N ALA A 132 7.27 12.21 -11.41
CA ALA A 132 8.45 12.68 -10.72
C ALA A 132 9.71 11.94 -11.21
N VAL A 133 10.76 12.68 -11.51
CA VAL A 133 12.06 12.16 -11.98
C VAL A 133 13.06 12.09 -10.83
N CYS A 134 13.19 13.18 -10.09
CA CYS A 134 14.08 13.25 -8.92
C CYS A 134 13.62 14.33 -7.92
N VAL A 135 14.11 14.20 -6.71
CA VAL A 135 14.00 15.24 -5.67
C VAL A 135 15.19 16.18 -5.80
N LEU A 136 14.93 17.47 -5.77
CA LEU A 136 15.94 18.52 -5.84
C LEU A 136 16.33 18.96 -4.42
N THR A 137 17.63 19.00 -4.16
CA THR A 137 18.22 19.48 -2.91
C THR A 137 19.21 20.61 -3.20
N ASP A 138 19.47 21.44 -2.20
CA ASP A 138 20.59 22.39 -2.25
C ASP A 138 21.90 21.74 -1.77
N GLU A 139 22.94 22.54 -1.70
CA GLU A 139 24.29 22.13 -1.27
C GLU A 139 24.33 21.60 0.18
N THR A 140 23.36 21.98 1.00
CA THR A 140 23.22 21.48 2.38
C THR A 140 22.42 20.18 2.48
N GLY A 141 21.88 19.67 1.36
CA GLY A 141 20.98 18.53 1.31
C GLY A 141 19.53 18.87 1.65
N ALA A 142 19.18 20.14 1.85
CA ALA A 142 17.80 20.53 2.12
C ALA A 142 16.95 20.45 0.86
N VAL A 143 15.73 19.91 0.98
CA VAL A 143 14.77 19.78 -0.13
C VAL A 143 14.38 21.15 -0.66
N ARG A 144 14.44 21.31 -1.99
CA ARG A 144 14.04 22.52 -2.74
C ARG A 144 12.88 22.28 -3.68
N GLY A 145 12.64 21.04 -4.09
CA GLY A 145 11.54 20.71 -5.00
C GLY A 145 11.57 19.29 -5.52
N VAL A 146 10.71 19.05 -6.48
CA VAL A 146 10.63 17.82 -7.25
C VAL A 146 10.70 18.17 -8.74
N LYS A 147 11.62 17.55 -9.48
CA LYS A 147 11.65 17.63 -10.94
C LYS A 147 10.71 16.54 -11.48
N GLY A 148 9.72 16.97 -12.25
CA GLY A 148 8.88 16.10 -13.07
C GLY A 148 9.39 15.98 -14.50
N GLU A 149 8.70 15.19 -15.32
CA GLU A 149 8.94 15.12 -16.76
C GLU A 149 8.52 16.41 -17.47
N LYS A 150 7.46 17.07 -16.97
CA LYS A 150 6.89 18.26 -17.60
C LYS A 150 7.37 19.55 -16.96
N ASP A 151 7.48 19.59 -15.63
CA ASP A 151 7.76 20.82 -14.90
C ASP A 151 8.58 20.54 -13.63
N THR A 152 8.94 21.61 -12.92
CA THR A 152 9.59 21.56 -11.62
C THR A 152 8.67 22.15 -10.55
N TYR A 153 8.45 21.38 -9.50
CA TYR A 153 7.52 21.70 -8.41
C TYR A 153 8.29 22.08 -7.16
N PRO A 154 8.27 23.36 -6.74
CA PRO A 154 8.93 23.79 -5.51
C PRO A 154 8.35 23.06 -4.29
N ALA A 155 9.22 22.62 -3.39
CA ALA A 155 8.82 21.94 -2.16
C ALA A 155 9.88 22.13 -1.07
N GLN A 156 9.43 22.17 0.18
CA GLN A 156 10.30 22.22 1.37
C GLN A 156 10.36 20.87 2.09
N ALA A 157 9.55 19.92 1.65
CA ALA A 157 9.55 18.53 2.10
C ALA A 157 8.97 17.64 0.99
N VAL A 158 9.39 16.39 0.93
CA VAL A 158 8.87 15.41 -0.03
C VAL A 158 8.43 14.14 0.70
N VAL A 159 7.29 13.61 0.31
CA VAL A 159 6.82 12.29 0.72
C VAL A 159 6.90 11.35 -0.47
N LEU A 160 7.79 10.36 -0.40
CA LEU A 160 7.88 9.30 -1.41
C LEU A 160 6.82 8.23 -1.13
N ALA A 161 5.75 8.20 -1.93
CA ALA A 161 4.64 7.27 -1.80
C ALA A 161 4.36 6.50 -3.11
N THR A 162 5.40 6.23 -3.88
CA THR A 162 5.34 5.65 -5.22
C THR A 162 4.98 4.16 -5.26
N GLY A 163 4.84 3.52 -4.11
CA GLY A 163 4.67 2.08 -3.98
C GLY A 163 5.98 1.32 -4.20
N GLY A 164 5.87 0.00 -4.31
CA GLY A 164 7.00 -0.91 -4.52
C GLY A 164 7.22 -1.26 -6.00
N VAL A 165 7.45 -2.58 -6.27
CA VAL A 165 7.75 -3.10 -7.61
C VAL A 165 6.73 -4.12 -8.12
N SER A 166 5.68 -4.40 -7.35
CA SER A 166 4.61 -5.31 -7.72
C SER A 166 3.54 -4.61 -8.56
N TYR A 167 2.91 -5.35 -9.49
CA TYR A 167 1.87 -4.82 -10.37
C TYR A 167 2.31 -3.55 -11.11
N ARG A 168 3.41 -3.62 -11.84
CA ARG A 168 4.05 -2.49 -12.54
C ARG A 168 3.08 -1.66 -13.40
N GLY A 169 2.09 -2.30 -14.03
CA GLY A 169 1.03 -1.63 -14.79
C GLY A 169 0.17 -0.65 -13.99
N THR A 170 0.25 -0.66 -12.66
CA THR A 170 -0.43 0.32 -11.78
C THR A 170 0.44 1.53 -11.41
N GLY A 171 1.68 1.57 -11.87
CA GLY A 171 2.63 2.66 -11.58
C GLY A 171 3.70 2.33 -10.55
N SER A 172 3.69 1.11 -9.94
CA SER A 172 4.71 0.69 -8.98
C SER A 172 5.92 0.10 -9.68
N THR A 173 6.81 0.94 -10.16
CA THR A 173 7.95 0.59 -11.01
C THR A 173 9.29 0.58 -10.26
N GLY A 174 9.31 1.00 -8.99
CA GLY A 174 10.51 1.10 -8.17
C GLY A 174 11.19 2.48 -8.21
N GLU A 175 10.57 3.47 -8.83
CA GLU A 175 11.13 4.81 -8.95
C GLU A 175 11.41 5.46 -7.58
N GLY A 176 10.56 5.22 -6.59
CA GLY A 176 10.78 5.75 -5.24
C GLY A 176 12.03 5.17 -4.58
N HIS A 177 12.34 3.89 -4.78
CA HIS A 177 13.57 3.29 -4.28
C HIS A 177 14.80 3.94 -4.92
N ARG A 178 14.75 4.20 -6.24
CA ARG A 178 15.82 4.89 -6.96
C ARG A 178 15.99 6.32 -6.45
N MET A 179 14.90 7.08 -6.26
CA MET A 179 14.96 8.43 -5.71
C MET A 179 15.54 8.44 -4.29
N ALA A 180 15.14 7.50 -3.44
CA ALA A 180 15.68 7.36 -2.09
C ALA A 180 17.19 7.08 -2.11
N ALA A 181 17.66 6.18 -2.97
CA ALA A 181 19.07 5.89 -3.12
C ALA A 181 19.87 7.12 -3.61
N MET A 182 19.32 7.91 -4.55
CA MET A 182 19.95 9.16 -5.00
C MET A 182 20.07 10.20 -3.89
N LEU A 183 19.23 10.14 -2.87
CA LEU A 183 19.28 11.00 -1.69
C LEU A 183 20.17 10.43 -0.56
N GLY A 184 20.90 9.35 -0.81
CA GLY A 184 21.81 8.72 0.14
C GLY A 184 21.17 7.71 1.09
N HIS A 185 19.90 7.35 0.91
CA HIS A 185 19.28 6.28 1.69
C HIS A 185 19.75 4.89 1.23
N THR A 186 19.96 4.00 2.17
CA THR A 186 20.20 2.59 1.87
C THR A 186 18.88 1.91 1.49
N VAL A 187 18.86 1.28 0.34
CA VAL A 187 17.75 0.44 -0.11
C VAL A 187 18.15 -1.02 0.00
N THR A 188 17.50 -1.76 0.88
CA THR A 188 17.75 -3.21 1.04
C THR A 188 17.30 -3.99 -0.20
N PRO A 189 17.87 -5.18 -0.47
CA PRO A 189 17.39 -6.02 -1.57
C PRO A 189 15.87 -6.24 -1.50
N LEU A 190 15.22 -6.13 -2.65
CA LEU A 190 13.78 -6.33 -2.75
C LEU A 190 13.49 -7.82 -2.88
N THR A 191 12.68 -8.35 -1.98
CA THR A 191 12.23 -9.75 -1.97
C THR A 191 10.71 -9.84 -2.10
N GLY A 192 10.20 -11.00 -2.56
CA GLY A 192 8.78 -11.30 -2.54
C GLY A 192 8.28 -11.45 -1.10
N SER A 193 7.04 -11.03 -0.85
CA SER A 193 6.38 -11.19 0.45
C SER A 193 5.11 -12.04 0.30
N LEU A 194 4.04 -11.52 -0.22
CA LEU A 194 2.82 -12.29 -0.50
C LEU A 194 2.93 -12.91 -1.91
N VAL A 195 3.65 -14.02 -2.05
CA VAL A 195 3.93 -14.66 -3.33
C VAL A 195 3.45 -16.12 -3.34
N PRO A 196 3.02 -16.65 -4.50
CA PRO A 196 2.74 -18.08 -4.64
C PRO A 196 4.03 -18.89 -4.52
N LEU A 197 3.90 -20.14 -4.13
CA LEU A 197 5.00 -21.09 -4.06
C LEU A 197 5.08 -21.92 -5.35
N ARG A 198 6.30 -22.16 -5.82
CA ARG A 198 6.56 -23.12 -6.89
C ARG A 198 6.52 -24.54 -6.33
N ALA A 199 5.84 -25.44 -7.03
CA ALA A 199 5.77 -26.84 -6.68
C ALA A 199 5.60 -27.68 -7.93
N ASP A 200 6.22 -28.85 -7.97
CA ASP A 200 6.09 -29.79 -9.08
C ASP A 200 4.75 -30.52 -9.02
N GLY A 201 4.31 -31.08 -10.15
CA GLY A 201 3.08 -31.85 -10.26
C GLY A 201 1.76 -31.05 -10.17
N CYS A 202 1.82 -29.73 -10.17
CA CYS A 202 0.65 -28.87 -10.00
C CYS A 202 -0.05 -28.48 -11.32
N ALA A 203 0.62 -28.65 -12.46
CA ALA A 203 0.13 -28.16 -13.75
C ALA A 203 -1.22 -28.78 -14.17
N GLU A 204 -1.39 -30.07 -13.95
CA GLU A 204 -2.65 -30.78 -14.26
C GLU A 204 -3.82 -30.39 -13.35
N LEU A 205 -3.53 -29.81 -12.21
CA LEU A 205 -4.49 -29.33 -11.21
C LEU A 205 -4.80 -27.84 -11.36
N GLN A 206 -4.27 -27.18 -12.37
CA GLN A 206 -4.45 -25.73 -12.58
C GLN A 206 -5.92 -25.31 -12.48
N GLY A 207 -6.18 -24.32 -11.62
CA GLY A 207 -7.54 -23.78 -11.42
C GLY A 207 -8.33 -24.50 -10.32
N LEU A 208 -7.88 -25.67 -9.85
CA LEU A 208 -8.52 -26.36 -8.73
C LEU A 208 -8.31 -25.53 -7.45
N SER A 209 -9.42 -25.16 -6.83
CA SER A 209 -9.44 -24.46 -5.54
C SER A 209 -9.93 -25.41 -4.45
N LEU A 210 -9.10 -25.64 -3.47
CA LEU A 210 -9.44 -26.43 -2.28
C LEU A 210 -9.90 -25.49 -1.17
N ARG A 211 -10.98 -25.89 -0.49
CA ARG A 211 -11.51 -25.20 0.69
C ARG A 211 -11.30 -26.07 1.92
N ASN A 212 -11.08 -25.44 3.06
CA ASN A 212 -10.96 -26.14 4.34
C ASN A 212 -9.84 -27.19 4.34
N VAL A 213 -8.65 -26.81 3.87
CA VAL A 213 -7.46 -27.65 3.89
C VAL A 213 -6.41 -27.12 4.89
N GLY A 214 -5.64 -28.02 5.47
CA GLY A 214 -4.48 -27.68 6.26
C GLY A 214 -3.23 -27.58 5.37
N LEU A 215 -2.42 -26.55 5.55
CA LEU A 215 -1.08 -26.42 4.97
C LEU A 215 -0.06 -26.43 6.07
N THR A 216 0.96 -27.28 5.92
CA THR A 216 2.14 -27.26 6.80
C THR A 216 3.39 -27.12 5.95
N VAL A 217 4.23 -26.14 6.27
CA VAL A 217 5.50 -25.90 5.58
C VAL A 217 6.65 -26.36 6.46
N TYR A 218 7.57 -27.12 5.87
CA TYR A 218 8.77 -27.59 6.51
C TYR A 218 10.01 -27.01 5.82
N GLU A 219 10.98 -26.59 6.60
CA GLU A 219 12.30 -26.20 6.14
C GLU A 219 13.34 -27.08 6.85
N ASN A 220 14.16 -27.80 6.08
CA ASN A 220 15.17 -28.74 6.62
C ASN A 220 14.58 -29.72 7.66
N GLY A 221 13.38 -30.25 7.40
CA GLY A 221 12.67 -31.17 8.29
C GLY A 221 12.01 -30.52 9.52
N LYS A 222 12.19 -29.24 9.75
CA LYS A 222 11.55 -28.49 10.83
C LYS A 222 10.28 -27.81 10.32
N ARG A 223 9.18 -27.99 11.05
CA ARG A 223 7.93 -27.28 10.78
C ARG A 223 8.11 -25.79 11.08
N ILE A 224 7.91 -24.93 10.07
CA ILE A 224 8.03 -23.47 10.18
C ILE A 224 6.71 -22.75 10.11
N TYR A 225 5.69 -23.37 9.47
CA TYR A 225 4.37 -22.77 9.33
C TYR A 225 3.29 -23.85 9.32
N THR A 226 2.12 -23.53 9.89
CA THR A 226 0.91 -24.37 9.78
C THR A 226 -0.31 -23.45 9.87
N ASP A 227 -1.24 -23.60 8.94
CA ASP A 227 -2.51 -22.86 8.94
C ASP A 227 -3.59 -23.65 8.21
N PHE A 228 -4.83 -23.19 8.29
CA PHE A 228 -6.02 -23.82 7.73
C PHE A 228 -6.83 -22.83 6.92
N GLY A 229 -7.17 -23.16 5.65
CA GLY A 229 -7.88 -22.22 4.80
C GLY A 229 -8.10 -22.71 3.38
N GLU A 230 -8.02 -21.77 2.42
CA GLU A 230 -8.21 -22.02 1.00
C GLU A 230 -6.87 -22.01 0.26
N LEU A 231 -6.68 -23.02 -0.61
CA LEU A 231 -5.51 -23.20 -1.46
C LEU A 231 -5.95 -23.25 -2.92
N LEU A 232 -5.16 -22.68 -3.81
CA LEU A 232 -5.38 -22.69 -5.26
C LEU A 232 -4.18 -23.30 -5.97
N PHE A 233 -4.41 -24.28 -6.83
CA PHE A 233 -3.42 -24.80 -7.75
C PHE A 233 -3.25 -23.89 -8.97
N THR A 234 -2.00 -23.65 -9.34
CA THR A 234 -1.61 -22.90 -10.54
C THR A 234 -0.78 -23.80 -11.46
N HIS A 235 -0.53 -23.37 -12.68
CA HIS A 235 0.31 -24.14 -13.62
C HIS A 235 1.76 -24.32 -13.16
N PHE A 236 2.23 -23.55 -12.19
CA PHE A 236 3.62 -23.60 -11.69
C PHE A 236 3.74 -23.95 -10.21
N GLY A 237 2.63 -24.22 -9.52
CA GLY A 237 2.65 -24.50 -8.10
C GLY A 237 1.36 -24.16 -7.39
N VAL A 238 1.43 -23.63 -6.19
CA VAL A 238 0.30 -23.34 -5.32
C VAL A 238 0.20 -21.88 -4.91
N SER A 239 -1.03 -21.41 -4.71
CA SER A 239 -1.36 -20.02 -4.33
C SER A 239 -2.63 -20.02 -3.46
N GLY A 240 -3.31 -18.91 -3.36
CA GLY A 240 -4.50 -18.73 -2.53
C GLY A 240 -4.18 -18.15 -1.16
N PRO A 241 -5.21 -17.76 -0.37
CA PRO A 241 -4.99 -17.07 0.89
C PRO A 241 -4.06 -17.78 1.85
N LEU A 242 -4.20 -19.11 1.96
CA LEU A 242 -3.42 -19.96 2.84
C LEU A 242 -1.92 -19.96 2.47
N VAL A 243 -1.61 -20.07 1.18
CA VAL A 243 -0.23 -20.09 0.66
C VAL A 243 0.41 -18.70 0.72
N LEU A 244 -0.37 -17.65 0.42
CA LEU A 244 0.15 -16.28 0.45
C LEU A 244 0.47 -15.79 1.87
N SER A 245 -0.01 -16.49 2.89
CA SER A 245 0.24 -16.18 4.31
C SER A 245 1.33 -17.05 4.94
N SER A 246 1.84 -18.06 4.21
CA SER A 246 2.84 -19.02 4.71
C SER A 246 4.28 -18.51 4.69
#